data_9f7ff56b1de650208690cc70d06ae4e1
#
_entry.id   9f7ff56b1de650208690cc70d06ae4e1
#
_cell.length_a   1.000
_cell.length_b   1.000
_cell.length_c   1.000
_cell.angle_alpha   90.00
_cell.angle_beta   90.00
_cell.angle_gamma   90.00
#
_symmetry.space_group_name_H-M   'P 1'
#
loop_
_entity.id
_entity.type
_entity.pdbx_description
1 polymer ?
#
loop_
_entity_poly.entity_id
_entity_poly.type
_entity_poly.pdbx_seq_one_letter_code
_entity_poly.pdbx_strand_id
1 'polypeptide(L)'
;MLGIPIALAVFGYGEWATHRYLLHGLGRDRRSALSFHYHDHHQSVRRNGGYDPAYEGPVWSSPTQSREAIGLSAVGLAHLPLLPIAPFYTSTIWYCLYRYRRDHRRAHLDPAWARDHLPWHYDHHMGGDQDKNFGVAWSWFDVLAGTRELFVGTDRERDGHARHVARAQTASAGAALRAQRRSPLRRLLGRAASGAG
;
A
#
# COMPACT_ATOMS: atom_id res chain seq x y z
N MET A 1 -26.80 11.61 19.32
CA MET A 1 -25.42 11.09 19.47
C MET A 1 -25.20 9.66 18.96
N LEU A 2 -26.23 8.86 18.73
CA LEU A 2 -26.09 7.49 18.15
C LEU A 2 -25.45 7.46 16.75
N GLY A 3 -25.49 8.57 16.01
CA GLY A 3 -24.88 8.66 14.68
C GLY A 3 -23.38 8.35 14.63
N ILE A 4 -22.61 8.69 15.69
CA ILE A 4 -21.18 8.44 15.74
C ILE A 4 -20.85 6.93 15.73
N PRO A 5 -21.31 6.12 16.68
CA PRO A 5 -20.98 4.69 16.69
C PRO A 5 -21.54 3.95 15.46
N ILE A 6 -22.69 4.36 14.95
CA ILE A 6 -23.26 3.79 13.72
C ILE A 6 -22.33 4.10 12.53
N ALA A 7 -21.85 5.36 12.41
CA ALA A 7 -20.95 5.74 11.33
C ALA A 7 -19.62 4.97 11.40
N LEU A 8 -19.05 4.80 12.59
CA LEU A 8 -17.84 4.01 12.77
C LEU A 8 -18.05 2.54 12.35
N ALA A 9 -19.19 1.96 12.70
CA ALA A 9 -19.53 0.59 12.32
C ALA A 9 -19.73 0.46 10.80
N VAL A 10 -20.49 1.38 10.20
CA VAL A 10 -20.74 1.42 8.74
C VAL A 10 -19.43 1.64 7.98
N PHE A 11 -18.59 2.57 8.42
CA PHE A 11 -17.30 2.83 7.78
C PHE A 11 -16.38 1.61 7.88
N GLY A 12 -16.20 1.03 9.07
CA GLY A 12 -15.31 -0.11 9.27
C GLY A 12 -15.72 -1.34 8.44
N TYR A 13 -17.02 -1.63 8.38
CA TYR A 13 -17.56 -2.66 7.47
C TYR A 13 -17.33 -2.31 6.01
N GLY A 14 -17.67 -1.09 5.61
CA GLY A 14 -17.57 -0.61 4.24
C GLY A 14 -16.14 -0.61 3.73
N GLU A 15 -15.19 -0.14 4.55
CA GLU A 15 -13.76 -0.19 4.27
C GLU A 15 -13.29 -1.63 4.04
N TRP A 16 -13.55 -2.52 5.00
CA TRP A 16 -13.20 -3.92 4.94
C TRP A 16 -13.81 -4.63 3.72
N ALA A 17 -15.12 -4.44 3.47
CA ALA A 17 -15.82 -5.08 2.37
C ALA A 17 -15.33 -4.59 1.00
N THR A 18 -15.15 -3.27 0.86
CA THR A 18 -14.61 -2.67 -0.37
C THR A 18 -13.20 -3.18 -0.64
N HIS A 19 -12.35 -3.17 0.37
CA HIS A 19 -10.97 -3.64 0.22
C HIS A 19 -10.92 -5.11 -0.17
N ARG A 20 -11.66 -5.96 0.55
CA ARG A 20 -11.68 -7.41 0.33
C ARG A 20 -12.31 -7.80 -1.01
N TYR A 21 -13.52 -7.32 -1.30
CA TYR A 21 -14.30 -7.82 -2.43
C TYR A 21 -14.09 -7.03 -3.71
N LEU A 22 -13.89 -5.71 -3.62
CA LEU A 22 -13.69 -4.88 -4.80
C LEU A 22 -12.20 -4.78 -5.14
N LEU A 23 -11.36 -4.32 -4.22
CA LEU A 23 -9.96 -4.06 -4.51
C LEU A 23 -9.14 -5.35 -4.63
N HIS A 24 -9.35 -6.34 -3.75
CA HIS A 24 -8.70 -7.65 -3.82
C HIS A 24 -9.49 -8.68 -4.64
N GLY A 25 -10.80 -8.64 -4.65
CA GLY A 25 -11.63 -9.54 -5.46
C GLY A 25 -11.60 -9.17 -6.94
N LEU A 26 -12.35 -8.12 -7.31
CA LEU A 26 -12.44 -7.65 -8.70
C LEU A 26 -11.12 -7.06 -9.22
N GLY A 27 -10.31 -6.46 -8.34
CA GLY A 27 -9.01 -5.87 -8.69
C GLY A 27 -7.96 -6.89 -9.11
N ARG A 28 -8.14 -8.19 -8.89
CA ARG A 28 -7.25 -9.25 -9.41
C ARG A 28 -7.33 -9.41 -10.92
N ASP A 29 -8.48 -9.14 -11.53
CA ASP A 29 -8.56 -9.10 -12.99
C ASP A 29 -7.85 -7.83 -13.51
N ARG A 30 -6.79 -8.01 -14.30
CA ARG A 30 -6.03 -6.91 -14.90
C ARG A 30 -6.85 -5.99 -15.80
N ARG A 31 -8.00 -6.46 -16.29
CA ARG A 31 -8.93 -5.68 -17.11
C ARG A 31 -9.87 -4.82 -16.25
N SER A 32 -9.93 -5.05 -14.96
CA SER A 32 -10.73 -4.26 -14.02
C SER A 32 -10.15 -2.85 -13.84
N ALA A 33 -11.02 -1.85 -13.75
CA ALA A 33 -10.62 -0.50 -13.35
C ALA A 33 -10.01 -0.44 -11.94
N LEU A 34 -10.25 -1.45 -11.12
CA LEU A 34 -9.73 -1.59 -9.75
C LEU A 34 -8.39 -2.34 -9.68
N SER A 35 -7.87 -2.83 -10.82
CA SER A 35 -6.63 -3.62 -10.89
C SER A 35 -5.40 -2.87 -10.37
N PHE A 36 -5.43 -1.53 -10.39
CA PHE A 36 -4.35 -0.69 -9.90
C PHE A 36 -3.98 -0.99 -8.43
N HIS A 37 -4.97 -1.30 -7.60
CA HIS A 37 -4.72 -1.58 -6.19
C HIS A 37 -3.89 -2.85 -6.01
N TYR A 38 -4.31 -3.94 -6.63
CA TYR A 38 -3.64 -5.23 -6.48
C TYR A 38 -2.34 -5.34 -7.29
N HIS A 39 -2.33 -4.86 -8.54
CA HIS A 39 -1.20 -5.06 -9.45
C HIS A 39 -0.16 -3.94 -9.43
N ASP A 40 -0.56 -2.70 -9.19
CA ASP A 40 0.37 -1.58 -9.18
C ASP A 40 0.79 -1.24 -7.74
N HIS A 41 -0.18 -0.92 -6.88
CA HIS A 41 0.07 -0.48 -5.51
C HIS A 41 0.72 -1.58 -4.64
N HIS A 42 0.10 -2.76 -4.49
CA HIS A 42 0.69 -3.83 -3.67
C HIS A 42 2.07 -4.27 -4.16
N GLN A 43 2.26 -4.37 -5.48
CA GLN A 43 3.58 -4.73 -6.02
C GLN A 43 4.63 -3.66 -5.78
N SER A 44 4.26 -2.37 -5.90
CA SER A 44 5.15 -1.24 -5.60
C SER A 44 5.59 -1.27 -4.14
N VAL A 45 4.62 -1.34 -3.22
CA VAL A 45 4.85 -1.39 -1.77
C VAL A 45 5.79 -2.55 -1.39
N ARG A 46 5.53 -3.76 -1.88
CA ARG A 46 6.36 -4.94 -1.56
C ARG A 46 7.77 -4.87 -2.13
N ARG A 47 7.94 -4.32 -3.35
CA ARG A 47 9.28 -4.14 -3.94
C ARG A 47 10.11 -3.15 -3.17
N ASN A 48 9.49 -2.12 -2.60
CA ASN A 48 10.15 -1.01 -1.94
C ASN A 48 10.10 -1.09 -0.40
N GLY A 49 9.83 -2.27 0.18
CA GLY A 49 9.88 -2.48 1.62
C GLY A 49 8.84 -1.69 2.43
N GLY A 50 7.64 -1.53 1.89
CA GLY A 50 6.55 -0.77 2.50
C GLY A 50 6.31 0.61 1.86
N TYR A 51 7.30 1.14 1.15
CA TYR A 51 7.24 2.47 0.52
C TYR A 51 6.54 2.41 -0.85
N ASP A 52 5.73 3.44 -1.15
CA ASP A 52 5.15 3.59 -2.48
C ASP A 52 5.37 5.01 -3.02
N PRO A 53 6.26 5.20 -4.03
CA PRO A 53 6.53 6.50 -4.62
C PRO A 53 5.31 7.14 -5.28
N ALA A 54 4.26 6.37 -5.57
CA ALA A 54 3.01 6.90 -6.07
C ALA A 54 2.38 7.94 -5.13
N TYR A 55 2.74 7.94 -3.84
CA TYR A 55 2.21 8.87 -2.82
C TYR A 55 3.08 10.10 -2.56
N GLU A 56 4.24 10.26 -3.20
CA GLU A 56 5.14 11.41 -2.99
C GLU A 56 4.51 12.74 -3.42
N GLY A 57 3.89 12.77 -4.57
CA GLY A 57 3.40 13.99 -5.20
C GLY A 57 1.97 14.38 -4.79
N PRO A 58 1.41 15.39 -5.46
CA PRO A 58 -0.01 15.75 -5.34
C PRO A 58 -0.94 14.60 -5.70
N VAL A 59 -2.20 14.67 -5.25
CA VAL A 59 -3.21 13.63 -5.47
C VAL A 59 -3.31 13.17 -6.94
N TRP A 60 -3.15 14.11 -7.88
CA TRP A 60 -3.29 13.84 -9.31
C TRP A 60 -2.00 13.42 -10.00
N SER A 61 -0.90 13.28 -9.27
CA SER A 61 0.40 12.90 -9.83
C SER A 61 0.52 11.43 -10.20
N SER A 62 -0.32 10.57 -9.65
CA SER A 62 -0.32 9.14 -9.93
C SER A 62 -1.73 8.57 -10.10
N PRO A 63 -1.92 7.56 -10.98
CA PRO A 63 -3.19 6.87 -11.13
C PRO A 63 -3.68 6.22 -9.81
N THR A 64 -2.79 5.69 -8.99
CA THR A 64 -3.09 5.08 -7.70
C THR A 64 -3.76 6.08 -6.75
N GLN A 65 -3.10 7.22 -6.50
CA GLN A 65 -3.64 8.26 -5.64
C GLN A 65 -4.94 8.87 -6.17
N SER A 66 -5.01 9.12 -7.50
CA SER A 66 -6.20 9.73 -8.12
C SER A 66 -7.42 8.84 -7.97
N ARG A 67 -7.29 7.54 -8.25
CA ARG A 67 -8.40 6.58 -8.15
C ARG A 67 -8.85 6.38 -6.72
N GLU A 68 -7.92 6.30 -5.78
CA GLU A 68 -8.24 6.28 -4.34
C GLU A 68 -9.02 7.54 -3.94
N ALA A 69 -8.52 8.73 -4.30
CA ALA A 69 -9.17 9.99 -3.96
C ALA A 69 -10.57 10.12 -4.58
N ILE A 70 -10.75 9.68 -5.84
CA ILE A 70 -12.05 9.65 -6.50
C ILE A 70 -13.01 8.71 -5.75
N GLY A 71 -12.57 7.51 -5.38
CA GLY A 71 -13.39 6.57 -4.63
C GLY A 71 -13.83 7.12 -3.27
N LEU A 72 -12.89 7.66 -2.49
CA LEU A 72 -13.19 8.28 -1.19
C LEU A 72 -14.12 9.49 -1.33
N SER A 73 -13.91 10.33 -2.36
CA SER A 73 -14.78 11.47 -2.65
C SER A 73 -16.19 11.03 -3.02
N ALA A 74 -16.33 9.99 -3.83
CA ALA A 74 -17.64 9.45 -4.20
C ALA A 74 -18.41 8.96 -2.96
N VAL A 75 -17.74 8.26 -2.04
CA VAL A 75 -18.34 7.86 -0.76
C VAL A 75 -18.74 9.06 0.05
N GLY A 76 -17.89 10.08 0.18
CA GLY A 76 -18.21 11.31 0.91
C GLY A 76 -19.41 12.05 0.35
N LEU A 77 -19.49 12.18 -0.98
CA LEU A 77 -20.61 12.82 -1.68
C LEU A 77 -21.91 12.03 -1.55
N ALA A 78 -21.84 10.70 -1.58
CA ALA A 78 -23.02 9.84 -1.38
C ALA A 78 -23.68 10.04 0.01
N HIS A 79 -22.88 10.42 1.02
CA HIS A 79 -23.39 10.70 2.37
C HIS A 79 -23.85 12.16 2.56
N LEU A 80 -23.55 13.07 1.63
CA LEU A 80 -23.88 14.50 1.77
C LEU A 80 -25.39 14.77 1.97
N PRO A 81 -26.34 14.06 1.29
CA PRO A 81 -27.77 14.27 1.53
C PRO A 81 -28.22 13.95 2.95
N LEU A 82 -27.44 13.17 3.71
CA LEU A 82 -27.75 12.82 5.09
C LEU A 82 -27.35 13.92 6.10
N LEU A 83 -26.56 14.92 5.68
CA LEU A 83 -26.03 15.93 6.58
C LEU A 83 -27.13 16.70 7.36
N PRO A 84 -28.26 17.14 6.72
CA PRO A 84 -29.31 17.86 7.45
C PRO A 84 -30.07 17.02 8.48
N ILE A 85 -30.16 15.71 8.27
CA ILE A 85 -30.96 14.81 9.12
C ILE A 85 -30.12 13.97 10.09
N ALA A 86 -28.84 13.74 9.76
CA ALA A 86 -27.93 12.93 10.55
C ALA A 86 -26.52 13.56 10.59
N PRO A 87 -26.36 14.80 11.13
CA PRO A 87 -25.10 15.54 11.03
C PRO A 87 -23.94 14.82 11.71
N PHE A 88 -24.13 14.22 12.88
CA PHE A 88 -23.08 13.49 13.58
C PHE A 88 -22.63 12.24 12.82
N TYR A 89 -23.56 11.53 12.19
CA TYR A 89 -23.23 10.39 11.33
C TYR A 89 -22.38 10.84 10.14
N THR A 90 -22.86 11.80 9.39
CA THR A 90 -22.21 12.28 8.16
C THR A 90 -20.83 12.87 8.44
N SER A 91 -20.71 13.70 9.48
CA SER A 91 -19.41 14.28 9.88
C SER A 91 -18.42 13.20 10.31
N THR A 92 -18.91 12.15 11.00
CA THR A 92 -18.06 11.02 11.37
C THR A 92 -17.58 10.24 10.15
N ILE A 93 -18.44 9.96 9.16
CA ILE A 93 -18.00 9.33 7.91
C ILE A 93 -16.91 10.18 7.23
N TRP A 94 -17.10 11.50 7.11
CA TRP A 94 -16.08 12.38 6.51
C TRP A 94 -14.76 12.39 7.28
N TYR A 95 -14.83 12.38 8.61
CA TYR A 95 -13.63 12.24 9.44
C TYR A 95 -12.93 10.91 9.18
N CYS A 96 -13.66 9.80 9.04
CA CYS A 96 -13.10 8.49 8.74
C CYS A 96 -12.43 8.46 7.36
N LEU A 97 -13.05 9.04 6.33
CA LEU A 97 -12.48 9.16 4.98
C LEU A 97 -11.19 10.01 4.99
N TYR A 98 -11.20 11.13 5.71
CA TYR A 98 -10.02 11.98 5.90
C TYR A 98 -8.90 11.21 6.60
N ARG A 99 -9.21 10.51 7.70
CA ARG A 99 -8.26 9.71 8.45
C ARG A 99 -7.66 8.60 7.58
N TYR A 100 -8.51 7.85 6.86
CA TYR A 100 -8.08 6.84 5.90
C TYR A 100 -7.03 7.43 4.95
N ARG A 101 -7.38 8.49 4.25
CA ARG A 101 -6.50 9.11 3.24
C ARG A 101 -5.19 9.60 3.83
N ARG A 102 -5.24 10.26 4.99
CA ARG A 102 -4.06 10.77 5.69
C ARG A 102 -3.13 9.65 6.13
N ASP A 103 -3.69 8.66 6.81
CA ASP A 103 -2.92 7.59 7.44
C ASP A 103 -2.39 6.62 6.39
N HIS A 104 -3.18 6.29 5.37
CA HIS A 104 -2.76 5.47 4.22
C HIS A 104 -1.58 6.10 3.46
N ARG A 105 -1.70 7.38 3.10
CA ARG A 105 -0.61 8.11 2.46
C ARG A 105 0.65 8.13 3.34
N ARG A 106 0.51 8.41 4.62
CA ARG A 106 1.64 8.45 5.54
C ARG A 106 2.29 7.09 5.67
N ALA A 107 1.51 6.03 5.77
CA ALA A 107 2.01 4.66 5.87
C ALA A 107 2.94 4.29 4.70
N HIS A 108 2.60 4.75 3.48
CA HIS A 108 3.40 4.47 2.29
C HIS A 108 4.57 5.42 2.06
N LEU A 109 4.59 6.57 2.72
CA LEU A 109 5.74 7.48 2.70
C LEU A 109 6.71 7.25 3.85
N ASP A 110 6.25 6.63 4.94
CA ASP A 110 7.03 6.33 6.14
C ASP A 110 6.68 4.90 6.63
N PRO A 111 7.28 3.86 6.03
CA PRO A 111 7.04 2.47 6.42
C PRO A 111 7.40 2.17 7.87
N ALA A 112 8.39 2.86 8.45
CA ALA A 112 8.74 2.69 9.86
C ALA A 112 7.60 3.17 10.76
N TRP A 113 7.05 4.36 10.47
CA TRP A 113 5.87 4.86 11.15
C TRP A 113 4.66 3.92 10.98
N ALA A 114 4.44 3.39 9.77
CA ALA A 114 3.36 2.45 9.52
C ALA A 114 3.47 1.19 10.36
N ARG A 115 4.68 0.62 10.46
CA ARG A 115 4.97 -0.55 11.28
C ARG A 115 4.60 -0.34 12.76
N ASP A 116 4.87 0.85 13.28
CA ASP A 116 4.67 1.16 14.71
C ASP A 116 3.25 1.65 15.03
N HIS A 117 2.57 2.33 14.10
CA HIS A 117 1.28 3.00 14.36
C HIS A 117 0.09 2.41 13.60
N LEU A 118 0.33 1.72 12.49
CA LEU A 118 -0.66 1.01 11.67
C LEU A 118 -0.19 -0.42 11.38
N PRO A 119 0.20 -1.21 12.39
CA PRO A 119 0.80 -2.52 12.16
C PRO A 119 -0.09 -3.45 11.35
N TRP A 120 -1.42 -3.34 11.44
CA TRP A 120 -2.35 -4.13 10.64
C TRP A 120 -2.25 -3.82 9.15
N HIS A 121 -2.06 -2.56 8.77
CA HIS A 121 -1.89 -2.14 7.37
C HIS A 121 -0.50 -2.54 6.85
N TYR A 122 0.54 -2.41 7.68
CA TYR A 122 1.86 -2.93 7.37
C TYR A 122 1.83 -4.46 7.19
N ASP A 123 1.13 -5.19 8.08
CA ASP A 123 0.90 -6.63 7.99
C ASP A 123 0.21 -7.02 6.66
N HIS A 124 -0.76 -6.21 6.21
CA HIS A 124 -1.48 -6.40 4.96
C HIS A 124 -0.53 -6.39 3.74
N HIS A 125 0.33 -5.39 3.67
CA HIS A 125 1.25 -5.24 2.56
C HIS A 125 2.47 -6.17 2.63
N MET A 126 3.04 -6.35 3.81
CA MET A 126 4.32 -7.03 3.98
C MET A 126 4.17 -8.47 4.44
N GLY A 127 3.03 -8.86 4.96
CA GLY A 127 2.70 -10.22 5.40
C GLY A 127 2.70 -11.25 4.28
N GLY A 128 2.63 -12.51 4.66
CA GLY A 128 2.64 -13.65 3.73
C GLY A 128 1.35 -13.80 2.93
N ASP A 129 0.22 -13.41 3.52
CA ASP A 129 -1.10 -13.48 2.90
C ASP A 129 -1.69 -12.07 2.77
N GLN A 130 -1.81 -11.60 1.52
CA GLN A 130 -2.40 -10.30 1.21
C GLN A 130 -3.94 -10.27 1.32
N ASP A 131 -4.57 -11.45 1.49
CA ASP A 131 -6.01 -11.57 1.72
C ASP A 131 -6.36 -11.56 3.21
N LYS A 132 -5.57 -10.83 3.99
CA LYS A 132 -5.74 -10.56 5.42
C LYS A 132 -5.57 -9.07 5.70
N ASN A 133 -6.11 -8.60 6.84
CA ASN A 133 -5.88 -7.25 7.36
C ASN A 133 -6.37 -6.15 6.39
N PHE A 134 -7.63 -6.18 6.02
CA PHE A 134 -8.19 -5.25 5.03
C PHE A 134 -8.46 -3.83 5.55
N GLY A 135 -8.51 -3.63 6.88
CA GLY A 135 -8.66 -2.30 7.47
C GLY A 135 -7.42 -1.44 7.31
N VAL A 136 -7.59 -0.17 6.93
CA VAL A 136 -6.54 0.85 6.93
C VAL A 136 -6.69 1.75 8.16
N ALA A 137 -7.87 2.36 8.32
CA ALA A 137 -8.11 3.26 9.43
C ALA A 137 -8.09 2.54 10.79
N TRP A 138 -8.64 1.33 10.87
CA TRP A 138 -8.68 0.48 12.08
C TRP A 138 -8.73 -0.99 11.71
N SER A 139 -8.20 -1.84 12.61
CA SER A 139 -8.20 -3.31 12.45
C SER A 139 -9.37 -4.03 13.11
N TRP A 140 -10.25 -3.32 13.84
CA TRP A 140 -11.27 -3.97 14.66
C TRP A 140 -12.25 -4.82 13.83
N PHE A 141 -12.55 -4.42 12.60
CA PHE A 141 -13.43 -5.20 11.74
C PHE A 141 -12.75 -6.47 11.22
N ASP A 142 -11.44 -6.43 10.96
CA ASP A 142 -10.67 -7.64 10.65
C ASP A 142 -10.70 -8.66 11.79
N VAL A 143 -10.67 -8.17 13.05
CA VAL A 143 -10.81 -9.05 14.22
C VAL A 143 -12.19 -9.70 14.25
N LEU A 144 -13.26 -8.93 14.05
CA LEU A 144 -14.63 -9.46 14.02
C LEU A 144 -14.86 -10.43 12.87
N ALA A 145 -14.29 -10.16 11.71
CA ALA A 145 -14.43 -10.97 10.49
C ALA A 145 -13.46 -12.16 10.42
N GLY A 146 -12.55 -12.33 11.41
CA GLY A 146 -11.54 -13.39 11.41
C GLY A 146 -10.48 -13.25 10.32
N THR A 147 -10.27 -12.03 9.83
CA THR A 147 -9.27 -11.71 8.80
C THR A 147 -8.02 -11.04 9.35
N ARG A 148 -7.94 -10.79 10.66
CA ARG A 148 -6.75 -10.24 11.30
C ARG A 148 -5.65 -11.30 11.40
N GLU A 149 -4.48 -11.05 10.79
CA GLU A 149 -3.29 -11.88 10.87
C GLU A 149 -2.08 -11.02 11.29
N LEU A 150 -1.31 -11.50 12.27
CA LEU A 150 -0.12 -10.80 12.76
C LEU A 150 1.10 -11.17 11.92
N PHE A 151 1.85 -10.14 11.51
CA PHE A 151 3.14 -10.29 10.84
C PHE A 151 4.22 -9.51 11.61
N VAL A 152 3.94 -8.26 11.99
CA VAL A 152 4.84 -7.44 12.82
C VAL A 152 5.16 -8.14 14.13
N GLY A 153 6.44 -8.18 14.49
CA GLY A 153 6.95 -8.81 15.70
C GLY A 153 7.13 -10.34 15.61
N THR A 154 6.81 -10.96 14.47
CA THR A 154 6.95 -12.42 14.27
C THR A 154 8.29 -12.79 13.63
N ASP A 155 8.65 -14.10 13.68
CA ASP A 155 9.81 -14.64 12.97
C ASP A 155 9.69 -14.42 11.46
N ARG A 156 8.46 -14.47 10.92
CA ARG A 156 8.18 -14.23 9.50
C ARG A 156 8.57 -12.81 9.06
N GLU A 157 8.40 -11.81 9.92
CA GLU A 157 8.87 -10.45 9.64
C GLU A 157 10.38 -10.39 9.58
N ARG A 158 11.07 -10.99 10.57
CA ARG A 158 12.54 -11.02 10.62
C ARG A 158 13.14 -11.69 9.38
N ASP A 159 12.59 -12.84 9.00
CA ASP A 159 13.00 -13.57 7.80
C ASP A 159 12.69 -12.80 6.51
N GLY A 160 11.54 -12.13 6.47
CA GLY A 160 11.13 -11.28 5.35
C GLY A 160 12.10 -10.12 5.15
N HIS A 161 12.46 -9.44 6.23
CA HIS A 161 13.44 -8.34 6.21
C HIS A 161 14.82 -8.81 5.77
N ALA A 162 15.31 -9.94 6.32
CA ALA A 162 16.59 -10.51 5.94
C ALA A 162 16.65 -10.85 4.44
N ARG A 163 15.58 -11.46 3.89
CA ARG A 163 15.49 -11.74 2.45
C ARG A 163 15.46 -10.46 1.61
N HIS A 164 14.77 -9.42 2.05
CA HIS A 164 14.74 -8.13 1.34
C HIS A 164 16.13 -7.50 1.28
N VAL A 165 16.84 -7.43 2.40
CA VAL A 165 18.22 -6.91 2.48
C VAL A 165 19.15 -7.71 1.58
N ALA A 166 19.11 -9.04 1.63
CA ALA A 166 19.93 -9.90 0.79
C ALA A 166 19.70 -9.65 -0.71
N ARG A 167 18.43 -9.51 -1.14
CA ARG A 167 18.07 -9.20 -2.53
C ARG A 167 18.59 -7.82 -2.96
N ALA A 168 18.47 -6.81 -2.11
CA ALA A 168 18.98 -5.47 -2.39
C ALA A 168 20.51 -5.47 -2.57
N GLN A 169 21.23 -6.17 -1.70
CA GLN A 169 22.69 -6.34 -1.79
C GLN A 169 23.10 -7.05 -3.09
N THR A 170 22.40 -8.13 -3.45
CA THR A 170 22.66 -8.88 -4.70
C THR A 170 22.42 -8.00 -5.94
N ALA A 171 21.33 -7.23 -5.92
CA ALA A 171 20.99 -6.32 -7.02
C ALA A 171 22.06 -5.22 -7.18
N SER A 172 22.52 -4.62 -6.05
CA SER A 172 23.56 -3.60 -6.04
C SER A 172 24.90 -4.14 -6.54
N ALA A 173 25.30 -5.33 -6.09
CA ALA A 173 26.52 -6.01 -6.56
C ALA A 173 26.45 -6.30 -8.07
N GLY A 174 25.31 -6.79 -8.56
CA GLY A 174 25.07 -7.02 -9.99
C GLY A 174 25.13 -5.73 -10.82
N ALA A 175 24.57 -4.65 -10.31
CA ALA A 175 24.64 -3.33 -10.97
C ALA A 175 26.07 -2.81 -11.03
N ALA A 176 26.84 -2.90 -9.94
CA ALA A 176 28.23 -2.52 -9.90
C ALA A 176 29.11 -3.32 -10.90
N LEU A 177 28.88 -4.64 -10.97
CA LEU A 177 29.57 -5.50 -11.93
C LEU A 177 29.26 -5.14 -13.38
N ARG A 178 28.00 -4.82 -13.70
CA ARG A 178 27.58 -4.34 -15.03
C ARG A 178 28.22 -3.00 -15.39
N ALA A 179 28.29 -2.07 -14.41
CA ALA A 179 28.94 -0.76 -14.59
C ALA A 179 30.43 -0.93 -14.88
N GLN A 180 31.12 -1.79 -14.15
CA GLN A 180 32.54 -2.13 -14.42
C GLN A 180 32.75 -2.73 -15.82
N ARG A 181 31.86 -3.62 -16.27
CA ARG A 181 31.94 -4.21 -17.62
C ARG A 181 31.69 -3.20 -18.74
N ARG A 182 30.91 -2.15 -18.48
CA ARG A 182 30.59 -1.07 -19.43
C ARG A 182 31.61 0.06 -19.42
N SER A 183 32.61 0.07 -18.53
CA SER A 183 33.57 1.15 -18.42
C SER A 183 34.41 1.28 -19.70
N PRO A 184 34.63 2.50 -20.22
CA PRO A 184 35.38 2.75 -21.45
C PRO A 184 36.81 2.19 -21.40
N LEU A 185 37.44 2.22 -20.23
CA LEU A 185 38.78 1.71 -20.03
C LEU A 185 38.95 0.23 -20.38
N ARG A 186 37.98 -0.63 -20.00
CA ARG A 186 38.03 -2.05 -20.36
C ARG A 186 37.78 -2.31 -21.86
N ARG A 187 37.02 -1.43 -22.53
CA ARG A 187 36.88 -1.51 -23.98
C ARG A 187 38.15 -1.15 -24.72
N LEU A 188 38.90 -0.20 -24.21
CA LEU A 188 40.22 0.20 -24.77
C LEU A 188 41.25 -0.90 -24.56
N LEU A 189 41.38 -1.47 -23.37
CA LEU A 189 42.29 -2.55 -23.06
C LEU A 189 41.99 -3.85 -23.80
N GLY A 190 40.69 -4.19 -23.99
CA GLY A 190 40.28 -5.35 -24.78
C GLY A 190 40.57 -5.21 -26.28
N ARG A 191 40.55 -4.01 -26.85
CA ARG A 191 40.94 -3.73 -28.23
C ARG A 191 42.46 -3.78 -28.45
N ALA A 192 43.24 -3.35 -27.45
CA ALA A 192 44.68 -3.43 -27.52
C ALA A 192 45.23 -4.88 -27.52
N ALA A 193 44.53 -5.77 -26.80
CA ALA A 193 44.90 -7.19 -26.73
C ALA A 193 44.52 -8.00 -27.97
N SER A 194 43.49 -7.55 -28.75
CA SER A 194 43.03 -8.25 -29.97
C SER A 194 43.70 -7.73 -31.26
N GLY A 195 44.55 -6.67 -31.19
CA GLY A 195 45.26 -6.11 -32.34
C GLY A 195 46.73 -6.49 -32.45
N ALA A 196 47.22 -7.41 -31.61
CA ALA A 196 48.61 -7.87 -31.57
C ALA A 196 48.79 -9.33 -31.99
N GLY A 197 47.89 -9.83 -32.87
CA GLY A 197 47.96 -11.17 -33.44
C GLY A 197 48.03 -11.14 -34.98
#